data_f1313c0aa09c47892eac199955927eb0
#
_entry.id   f1313c0aa09c47892eac199955927eb0
#
_cell.length_a   1.000
_cell.length_b   1.000
_cell.length_c   1.000
_cell.angle_alpha   90.00
_cell.angle_beta   90.00
_cell.angle_gamma   90.00
#
_symmetry.space_group_name_H-M   'P 1'
#
loop_
_entity.id
_entity.type
_entity.pdbx_description
1 polymer ?
#
loop_
_entity_poly.entity_id
_entity_poly.type
_entity_poly.pdbx_seq_one_letter_code
_entity_poly.pdbx_strand_id
1 'polypeptide(L)'
;MAKKPSPEKPAPSSLLPGFQHLIPSAAAAPLAAHIRPLFLPDLVQQIARNKQIDANRREQAHPAFRKWAKDLKEGVLQQLHETQVEQDFNHVLLRGLGYTTQSDVASDQPWTLTPKWNVPGSGEVDAALGKFRLDESGCLSGEPLVMVELKGAKVDLDRKMPTRNITPVQQVWNYLNASESAQWAIVCNYAEIRLYSRQKSSNHVHRVLLSELDDPDKFAEFYAIFHA
;
A
#
# COMPACT_ATOMS: atom_id res chain seq x y z
N MET A 1 34.30 -32.12 -49.68
CA MET A 1 33.07 -32.09 -48.86
C MET A 1 32.99 -30.71 -48.18
N ALA A 2 32.18 -29.82 -48.72
CA ALA A 2 32.04 -28.47 -48.24
C ALA A 2 30.94 -28.42 -47.15
N LYS A 3 31.24 -27.88 -45.98
CA LYS A 3 30.33 -27.70 -44.84
C LYS A 3 29.33 -26.59 -45.18
N LYS A 4 28.04 -26.94 -45.13
CA LYS A 4 26.92 -26.04 -45.28
C LYS A 4 26.85 -25.08 -44.09
N PRO A 5 26.66 -23.76 -44.25
CA PRO A 5 26.53 -22.86 -43.14
C PRO A 5 25.18 -23.03 -42.43
N SER A 6 25.21 -22.99 -41.09
CA SER A 6 24.03 -23.01 -40.24
C SER A 6 23.23 -21.70 -40.40
N PRO A 7 21.88 -21.72 -40.29
CA PRO A 7 21.08 -20.54 -40.42
C PRO A 7 21.28 -19.63 -39.19
N GLU A 8 21.56 -18.35 -39.44
CA GLU A 8 21.59 -17.29 -38.47
C GLU A 8 20.22 -17.15 -37.77
N LYS A 9 20.25 -17.06 -36.43
CA LYS A 9 19.10 -16.69 -35.64
C LYS A 9 18.72 -15.22 -35.95
N PRO A 10 17.46 -14.94 -36.22
CA PRO A 10 17.03 -13.54 -36.37
C PRO A 10 17.22 -12.77 -35.06
N ALA A 11 17.81 -11.57 -35.17
CA ALA A 11 17.93 -10.61 -34.08
C ALA A 11 16.55 -10.23 -33.56
N PRO A 12 16.43 -9.92 -32.25
CA PRO A 12 15.15 -9.49 -31.70
C PRO A 12 14.70 -8.19 -32.40
N SER A 13 13.54 -8.24 -33.05
CA SER A 13 12.92 -7.11 -33.72
C SER A 13 12.75 -5.97 -32.75
N SER A 14 13.41 -4.84 -33.05
CA SER A 14 13.12 -3.55 -32.44
C SER A 14 11.63 -3.25 -32.64
N LEU A 15 10.91 -3.08 -31.55
CA LEU A 15 9.52 -2.65 -31.56
C LEU A 15 9.43 -1.32 -32.32
N LEU A 16 8.58 -1.29 -33.33
CA LEU A 16 8.32 -0.13 -34.19
C LEU A 16 7.94 1.10 -33.33
N PRO A 17 8.46 2.30 -33.64
CA PRO A 17 8.07 3.54 -32.96
C PRO A 17 6.63 3.88 -33.39
N GLY A 18 5.68 3.59 -32.52
CA GLY A 18 4.24 3.79 -32.75
C GLY A 18 3.37 3.05 -31.73
N PHE A 19 3.90 2.05 -31.06
CA PHE A 19 3.15 1.26 -30.07
C PHE A 19 3.29 1.74 -28.61
N GLN A 20 3.96 2.86 -28.37
CA GLN A 20 4.13 3.43 -27.02
C GLN A 20 2.83 4.03 -26.43
N HIS A 21 1.77 4.17 -27.24
CA HIS A 21 0.48 4.72 -26.79
C HIS A 21 -0.54 3.66 -26.35
N LEU A 22 -0.17 2.38 -26.33
CA LEU A 22 -1.07 1.27 -25.95
C LEU A 22 -0.66 0.57 -24.65
N ILE A 23 0.21 1.15 -23.83
CA ILE A 23 0.26 0.79 -22.42
C ILE A 23 -0.92 1.55 -21.79
N PRO A 24 -2.01 0.89 -21.37
CA PRO A 24 -3.00 1.59 -20.58
C PRO A 24 -2.24 2.15 -19.39
N SER A 25 -2.24 3.47 -19.25
CA SER A 25 -2.00 4.09 -17.95
C SER A 25 -2.76 3.20 -16.96
N ALA A 26 -2.10 2.76 -15.88
CA ALA A 26 -2.77 2.00 -14.83
C ALA A 26 -3.77 2.90 -14.11
N ALA A 27 -4.78 3.32 -14.86
CA ALA A 27 -6.01 3.82 -14.29
C ALA A 27 -6.57 2.62 -13.53
N ALA A 28 -6.55 2.70 -12.21
CA ALA A 28 -7.09 1.66 -11.37
C ALA A 28 -8.49 1.31 -11.88
N ALA A 29 -8.72 0.02 -12.15
CA ALA A 29 -9.99 -0.43 -12.72
C ALA A 29 -11.16 0.10 -11.89
N PRO A 30 -12.31 0.45 -12.51
CA PRO A 30 -13.49 0.87 -11.77
C PRO A 30 -13.86 -0.24 -10.77
N LEU A 31 -14.18 0.15 -9.54
CA LEU A 31 -14.66 -0.81 -8.54
C LEU A 31 -15.93 -1.52 -9.06
N ALA A 32 -16.03 -2.81 -8.79
CA ALA A 32 -17.21 -3.59 -9.17
C ALA A 32 -18.50 -2.97 -8.57
N ALA A 33 -19.61 -3.09 -9.26
CA ALA A 33 -20.88 -2.42 -8.92
C ALA A 33 -21.42 -2.75 -7.50
N HIS A 34 -20.95 -3.85 -6.87
CA HIS A 34 -21.34 -4.24 -5.50
C HIS A 34 -20.46 -3.62 -4.41
N ILE A 35 -19.39 -2.90 -4.77
CA ILE A 35 -18.49 -2.24 -3.81
C ILE A 35 -19.13 -0.94 -3.31
N ARG A 36 -19.10 -0.75 -2.00
CA ARG A 36 -19.66 0.41 -1.31
C ARG A 36 -18.57 1.19 -0.60
N PRO A 37 -18.73 2.51 -0.44
CA PRO A 37 -17.79 3.31 0.34
C PRO A 37 -17.83 2.87 1.81
N LEU A 38 -16.66 2.76 2.43
CA LEU A 38 -16.52 2.48 3.86
C LEU A 38 -16.93 3.68 4.71
N PHE A 39 -16.61 4.88 4.25
CA PHE A 39 -17.01 6.15 4.85
C PHE A 39 -17.85 6.96 3.85
N LEU A 40 -18.76 7.76 4.37
CA LEU A 40 -19.49 8.72 3.55
C LEU A 40 -18.52 9.80 3.04
N PRO A 41 -18.53 10.14 1.74
CA PRO A 41 -17.60 11.14 1.18
C PRO A 41 -17.65 12.49 1.91
N ASP A 42 -18.85 12.99 2.20
CA ASP A 42 -19.04 14.27 2.91
C ASP A 42 -18.41 14.25 4.31
N LEU A 43 -18.46 13.10 5.00
CA LEU A 43 -17.83 12.94 6.31
C LEU A 43 -16.30 12.99 6.19
N VAL A 44 -15.72 12.35 5.19
CA VAL A 44 -14.27 12.39 4.94
C VAL A 44 -13.81 13.83 4.71
N GLN A 45 -14.53 14.59 3.87
CA GLN A 45 -14.24 16.00 3.62
C GLN A 45 -14.38 16.85 4.88
N GLN A 46 -15.39 16.59 5.69
CA GLN A 46 -15.59 17.29 6.94
C GLN A 46 -14.43 17.03 7.93
N ILE A 47 -13.99 15.79 8.07
CA ILE A 47 -12.83 15.41 8.89
C ILE A 47 -11.57 16.09 8.36
N ALA A 48 -11.33 16.08 7.05
CA ALA A 48 -10.16 16.71 6.43
C ALA A 48 -10.07 18.23 6.69
N ARG A 49 -11.20 18.89 6.87
CA ARG A 49 -11.28 20.32 7.23
C ARG A 49 -11.17 20.58 8.75
N ASN A 50 -11.11 19.53 9.55
CA ASN A 50 -11.04 19.68 11.00
C ASN A 50 -9.69 20.29 11.42
N LYS A 51 -9.77 21.37 12.20
CA LYS A 51 -8.59 22.10 12.70
C LYS A 51 -7.75 21.30 13.73
N GLN A 52 -8.26 20.19 14.23
CA GLN A 52 -7.52 19.31 15.15
C GLN A 52 -6.45 18.47 14.44
N ILE A 53 -6.54 18.31 13.12
CA ILE A 53 -5.51 17.65 12.34
C ILE A 53 -4.33 18.61 12.20
N ASP A 54 -3.14 18.17 12.59
CA ASP A 54 -1.92 18.96 12.53
C ASP A 54 -1.59 19.36 11.08
N ALA A 55 -1.92 20.59 10.74
CA ALA A 55 -1.72 21.13 9.40
C ALA A 55 -0.22 21.16 9.02
N ASN A 56 0.67 21.44 9.99
CA ASN A 56 2.11 21.50 9.71
C ASN A 56 2.66 20.12 9.36
N ARG A 57 2.30 19.08 10.10
CA ARG A 57 2.70 17.71 9.78
C ARG A 57 2.15 17.25 8.44
N ARG A 58 0.90 17.58 8.15
CA ARG A 58 0.28 17.28 6.85
C ARG A 58 1.05 17.94 5.70
N GLU A 59 1.38 19.23 5.82
CA GLU A 59 2.13 19.96 4.81
C GLU A 59 3.56 19.41 4.64
N GLN A 60 4.22 19.00 5.71
CA GLN A 60 5.54 18.36 5.68
C GLN A 60 5.51 16.98 5.00
N ALA A 61 4.42 16.23 5.13
CA ALA A 61 4.26 14.92 4.53
C ALA A 61 3.96 14.99 3.01
N HIS A 62 3.19 15.98 2.57
CA HIS A 62 2.67 16.07 1.19
C HIS A 62 3.74 15.96 0.08
N PRO A 63 4.96 16.54 0.18
CA PRO A 63 5.97 16.42 -0.87
C PRO A 63 6.35 14.98 -1.23
N ALA A 64 6.40 14.08 -0.24
CA ALA A 64 6.71 12.67 -0.47
C ALA A 64 5.60 12.00 -1.30
N PHE A 65 4.34 12.27 -0.99
CA PHE A 65 3.19 11.73 -1.72
C PHE A 65 3.06 12.34 -3.12
N ARG A 66 3.36 13.62 -3.30
CA ARG A 66 3.44 14.25 -4.64
C ARG A 66 4.50 13.60 -5.52
N LYS A 67 5.68 13.33 -4.95
CA LYS A 67 6.74 12.61 -5.66
C LYS A 67 6.26 11.23 -6.06
N TRP A 68 5.63 10.50 -5.15
CA TRP A 68 5.10 9.16 -5.41
C TRP A 68 4.03 9.16 -6.49
N ALA A 69 3.09 10.10 -6.44
CA ALA A 69 2.07 10.27 -7.46
C ALA A 69 2.67 10.55 -8.85
N LYS A 70 3.74 11.36 -8.90
CA LYS A 70 4.50 11.64 -10.13
C LYS A 70 5.19 10.38 -10.65
N ASP A 71 5.95 9.68 -9.82
CA ASP A 71 6.67 8.46 -10.17
C ASP A 71 5.71 7.36 -10.70
N LEU A 72 4.51 7.29 -10.14
CA LEU A 72 3.46 6.40 -10.63
C LEU A 72 2.97 6.79 -12.03
N LYS A 73 2.68 8.09 -12.25
CA LYS A 73 2.23 8.62 -13.56
C LYS A 73 3.29 8.44 -14.65
N GLU A 74 4.55 8.53 -14.28
CA GLU A 74 5.70 8.36 -15.18
C GLU A 74 6.10 6.88 -15.38
N GLY A 75 5.45 5.93 -14.71
CA GLY A 75 5.70 4.50 -14.83
C GLY A 75 6.96 4.02 -14.11
N VAL A 76 7.57 4.83 -13.25
CA VAL A 76 8.78 4.50 -12.49
C VAL A 76 8.49 3.36 -11.49
N LEU A 77 7.38 3.46 -10.75
CA LEU A 77 7.04 2.45 -9.73
C LEU A 77 6.79 1.07 -10.33
N GLN A 78 6.32 1.00 -11.58
CA GLN A 78 6.10 -0.25 -12.28
C GLN A 78 7.41 -0.97 -12.68
N GLN A 79 8.54 -0.27 -12.63
CA GLN A 79 9.86 -0.83 -12.97
C GLN A 79 10.61 -1.33 -11.74
N LEU A 80 10.21 -0.91 -10.54
CA LEU A 80 10.82 -1.31 -9.29
C LEU A 80 10.35 -2.71 -8.85
N HIS A 81 11.22 -3.42 -8.15
CA HIS A 81 10.87 -4.67 -7.48
C HIS A 81 10.00 -4.39 -6.25
N GLU A 82 9.08 -5.31 -5.94
CA GLU A 82 8.17 -5.21 -4.81
C GLU A 82 8.89 -4.88 -3.49
N THR A 83 10.00 -5.56 -3.20
CA THR A 83 10.79 -5.33 -1.98
C THR A 83 11.40 -3.94 -1.89
N GLN A 84 11.78 -3.31 -3.02
CA GLN A 84 12.32 -1.95 -3.02
C GLN A 84 11.22 -0.94 -2.69
N VAL A 85 10.06 -1.10 -3.33
CA VAL A 85 8.92 -0.21 -3.12
C VAL A 85 8.34 -0.38 -1.71
N GLU A 86 8.34 -1.61 -1.16
CA GLU A 86 7.89 -1.91 0.20
C GLU A 86 8.74 -1.16 1.25
N GLN A 87 10.05 -1.16 1.11
CA GLN A 87 10.93 -0.43 2.02
C GLN A 87 10.67 1.07 1.95
N ASP A 88 10.60 1.63 0.75
CA ASP A 88 10.30 3.05 0.56
C ASP A 88 8.92 3.42 1.11
N PHE A 89 7.91 2.57 0.89
CA PHE A 89 6.57 2.80 1.42
C PHE A 89 6.57 2.84 2.96
N ASN A 90 7.16 1.86 3.60
CA ASN A 90 7.24 1.81 5.05
C ASN A 90 8.04 2.99 5.62
N HIS A 91 9.18 3.33 5.03
CA HIS A 91 10.04 4.40 5.53
C HIS A 91 9.55 5.80 5.18
N VAL A 92 9.11 6.03 3.95
CA VAL A 92 8.82 7.37 3.45
C VAL A 92 7.35 7.73 3.67
N LEU A 93 6.43 6.83 3.32
CA LEU A 93 5.00 7.15 3.35
C LEU A 93 4.40 6.93 4.74
N LEU A 94 4.55 5.76 5.34
CA LEU A 94 3.95 5.52 6.67
C LEU A 94 4.58 6.39 7.75
N ARG A 95 5.91 6.58 7.73
CA ARG A 95 6.57 7.51 8.66
C ARG A 95 6.17 8.96 8.39
N GLY A 96 5.98 9.35 7.12
CA GLY A 96 5.44 10.66 6.75
C GLY A 96 4.04 10.92 7.31
N LEU A 97 3.24 9.86 7.48
CA LEU A 97 1.94 9.91 8.14
C LEU A 97 2.01 9.94 9.68
N GLY A 98 3.21 9.91 10.26
CA GLY A 98 3.44 9.99 11.70
C GLY A 98 3.65 8.67 12.41
N TYR A 99 3.63 7.52 11.71
CA TYR A 99 3.95 6.24 12.30
C TYR A 99 5.45 6.13 12.60
N THR A 100 5.79 5.53 13.74
CA THR A 100 7.16 5.38 14.22
C THR A 100 7.57 3.92 14.27
N THR A 101 8.82 3.63 13.94
CA THR A 101 9.45 2.32 14.15
C THR A 101 10.26 2.32 15.44
N GLN A 102 10.78 1.17 15.86
CA GLN A 102 11.65 1.06 17.03
C GLN A 102 12.85 2.03 16.95
N SER A 103 13.41 2.24 15.76
CA SER A 103 14.54 3.14 15.56
C SER A 103 14.23 4.63 15.70
N ASP A 104 12.95 5.00 15.72
CA ASP A 104 12.49 6.38 15.82
C ASP A 104 12.22 6.83 17.25
N VAL A 105 12.22 5.90 18.19
CA VAL A 105 11.85 6.13 19.59
C VAL A 105 12.98 5.69 20.54
N ALA A 106 12.96 6.18 21.77
CA ALA A 106 13.87 5.67 22.80
C ALA A 106 13.54 4.20 23.11
N SER A 107 14.53 3.44 23.61
CA SER A 107 14.46 1.98 23.78
C SER A 107 13.34 1.51 24.72
N ASP A 108 12.87 2.38 25.61
CA ASP A 108 11.79 2.14 26.58
C ASP A 108 10.42 2.66 26.09
N GLN A 109 10.39 3.30 24.95
CA GLN A 109 9.16 3.89 24.41
C GLN A 109 8.48 2.96 23.39
N PRO A 110 7.15 2.93 23.38
CA PRO A 110 6.41 2.20 22.37
C PRO A 110 6.52 2.87 20.99
N TRP A 111 6.40 2.07 19.93
CA TRP A 111 6.32 2.54 18.56
C TRP A 111 5.04 2.06 17.87
N THR A 112 4.75 2.56 16.68
CA THR A 112 3.45 2.37 16.04
C THR A 112 3.47 1.63 14.70
N LEU A 113 4.64 1.34 14.14
CA LEU A 113 4.83 0.62 12.89
C LEU A 113 5.85 -0.51 13.08
N THR A 114 5.45 -1.74 12.84
CA THR A 114 6.34 -2.91 12.83
C THR A 114 6.29 -3.56 11.45
N PRO A 115 7.40 -3.57 10.68
CA PRO A 115 7.50 -4.36 9.45
C PRO A 115 7.50 -5.87 9.78
N LYS A 116 6.97 -6.67 8.86
CA LYS A 116 7.01 -8.14 8.93
C LYS A 116 6.46 -8.71 10.24
N TRP A 117 5.22 -8.37 10.55
CA TRP A 117 4.54 -8.89 11.72
C TRP A 117 4.00 -10.31 11.50
N ASN A 118 4.35 -11.23 12.40
CA ASN A 118 3.84 -12.60 12.36
C ASN A 118 2.41 -12.68 12.94
N VAL A 119 1.46 -13.18 12.12
CA VAL A 119 0.08 -13.42 12.53
C VAL A 119 -0.09 -14.92 12.81
N PRO A 120 -0.33 -15.33 14.07
CA PRO A 120 -0.41 -16.73 14.44
C PRO A 120 -1.39 -17.51 13.57
N GLY A 121 -0.94 -18.64 13.01
CA GLY A 121 -1.75 -19.49 12.14
C GLY A 121 -2.03 -18.97 10.73
N SER A 122 -1.59 -17.75 10.39
CA SER A 122 -1.88 -17.13 9.08
C SER A 122 -0.62 -16.69 8.31
N GLY A 123 0.53 -16.61 8.98
CA GLY A 123 1.80 -16.23 8.39
C GLY A 123 2.19 -14.78 8.67
N GLU A 124 3.07 -14.23 7.84
CA GLU A 124 3.65 -12.91 8.02
C GLU A 124 2.99 -11.88 7.11
N VAL A 125 2.52 -10.78 7.70
CA VAL A 125 2.02 -9.60 6.98
C VAL A 125 3.17 -8.60 6.75
N ASP A 126 3.12 -7.82 5.68
CA ASP A 126 4.22 -6.92 5.30
C ASP A 126 4.48 -5.81 6.32
N ALA A 127 3.42 -5.30 6.98
CA ALA A 127 3.55 -4.42 8.13
C ALA A 127 2.32 -4.50 9.04
N ALA A 128 2.49 -4.11 10.29
CA ALA A 128 1.40 -3.88 11.23
C ALA A 128 1.51 -2.49 11.85
N LEU A 129 0.36 -1.80 11.98
CA LEU A 129 0.26 -0.53 12.71
C LEU A 129 -0.49 -0.78 14.01
N GLY A 130 -0.03 -0.19 15.10
CA GLY A 130 -0.61 -0.43 16.42
C GLY A 130 0.25 0.11 17.55
N LYS A 131 0.35 -0.64 18.66
CA LYS A 131 1.23 -0.33 19.78
C LYS A 131 2.19 -1.47 19.99
N PHE A 132 3.47 -1.23 19.80
CA PHE A 132 4.52 -2.24 19.89
C PHE A 132 5.58 -1.83 20.90
N ARG A 133 6.23 -2.80 21.53
CA ARG A 133 7.34 -2.62 22.48
C ARG A 133 8.17 -3.91 22.55
N LEU A 134 9.33 -3.80 23.13
CA LEU A 134 10.03 -5.00 23.61
C LEU A 134 9.52 -5.34 25.02
N ASP A 135 9.30 -6.61 25.28
CA ASP A 135 9.01 -7.10 26.62
C ASP A 135 10.29 -7.17 27.50
N GLU A 136 10.17 -7.60 28.73
CA GLU A 136 11.29 -7.71 29.68
C GLU A 136 12.40 -8.69 29.21
N SER A 137 12.08 -9.61 28.32
CA SER A 137 13.02 -10.55 27.71
C SER A 137 13.66 -10.03 26.42
N GLY A 138 13.26 -8.81 25.97
CA GLY A 138 13.71 -8.21 24.72
C GLY A 138 12.99 -8.77 23.48
N CYS A 139 11.90 -9.52 23.66
CA CYS A 139 11.10 -10.02 22.57
C CYS A 139 10.07 -8.97 22.11
N LEU A 140 9.80 -8.95 20.80
CA LEU A 140 8.77 -8.09 20.21
C LEU A 140 7.38 -8.50 20.74
N SER A 141 6.69 -7.55 21.34
CA SER A 141 5.33 -7.67 21.86
C SER A 141 4.49 -6.49 21.42
N GLY A 142 3.18 -6.68 21.27
CA GLY A 142 2.31 -5.55 20.91
C GLY A 142 0.90 -5.95 20.49
N GLU A 143 0.11 -4.91 20.25
CA GLU A 143 -1.27 -5.00 19.80
C GLU A 143 -1.40 -4.36 18.41
N PRO A 144 -1.37 -5.15 17.33
CA PRO A 144 -1.64 -4.65 16.01
C PRO A 144 -3.10 -4.22 15.88
N LEU A 145 -3.34 -3.01 15.39
CA LEU A 145 -4.68 -2.48 15.10
C LEU A 145 -4.99 -2.54 13.60
N VAL A 146 -3.97 -2.44 12.77
CA VAL A 146 -4.09 -2.46 11.30
C VAL A 146 -3.11 -3.47 10.72
N MET A 147 -3.59 -4.36 9.87
CA MET A 147 -2.77 -5.24 9.04
C MET A 147 -2.51 -4.58 7.69
N VAL A 148 -1.27 -4.54 7.23
CA VAL A 148 -0.87 -3.90 5.97
C VAL A 148 -0.23 -4.91 5.05
N GLU A 149 -0.86 -5.16 3.90
CA GLU A 149 -0.36 -6.03 2.84
C GLU A 149 0.02 -5.19 1.63
N LEU A 150 1.24 -5.36 1.15
CA LEU A 150 1.82 -4.60 0.05
C LEU A 150 2.04 -5.49 -1.16
N LYS A 151 1.80 -4.95 -2.34
CA LYS A 151 2.00 -5.63 -3.63
C LYS A 151 2.67 -4.70 -4.62
N GLY A 152 3.43 -5.27 -5.54
CA GLY A 152 4.05 -4.48 -6.61
C GLY A 152 3.01 -3.74 -7.46
N ALA A 153 3.41 -2.62 -8.06
CA ALA A 153 2.52 -1.70 -8.79
C ALA A 153 1.78 -2.31 -9.99
N LYS A 154 2.19 -3.48 -10.46
CA LYS A 154 1.54 -4.22 -11.56
C LYS A 154 0.50 -5.24 -11.08
N VAL A 155 0.40 -5.46 -9.78
CA VAL A 155 -0.48 -6.48 -9.22
C VAL A 155 -1.91 -5.93 -9.11
N ASP A 156 -2.85 -6.62 -9.72
CA ASP A 156 -4.27 -6.34 -9.57
C ASP A 156 -4.76 -6.89 -8.22
N LEU A 157 -5.31 -6.01 -7.37
CA LEU A 157 -5.75 -6.37 -6.02
C LEU A 157 -6.98 -7.28 -5.99
N ASP A 158 -7.74 -7.33 -7.08
CA ASP A 158 -8.95 -8.14 -7.22
C ASP A 158 -8.71 -9.46 -7.97
N ARG A 159 -7.51 -9.66 -8.54
CA ARG A 159 -7.15 -10.86 -9.27
C ARG A 159 -6.41 -11.86 -8.39
N LYS A 160 -6.74 -13.14 -8.54
CA LYS A 160 -6.05 -14.22 -7.85
C LYS A 160 -4.57 -14.28 -8.25
N MET A 161 -3.70 -14.32 -7.24
CA MET A 161 -2.26 -14.50 -7.43
C MET A 161 -1.95 -15.95 -7.82
N PRO A 162 -1.09 -16.19 -8.83
CA PRO A 162 -0.77 -17.54 -9.31
C PRO A 162 -0.22 -18.46 -8.20
N THR A 163 0.58 -17.92 -7.29
CA THR A 163 1.26 -18.68 -6.23
C THR A 163 0.37 -19.07 -5.07
N ARG A 164 -0.69 -18.30 -4.78
CA ARG A 164 -1.54 -18.49 -3.58
C ARG A 164 -2.99 -18.80 -3.91
N ASN A 165 -3.41 -18.68 -5.17
CA ASN A 165 -4.79 -18.85 -5.63
C ASN A 165 -5.85 -18.01 -4.87
N ILE A 166 -5.43 -16.95 -4.21
CA ILE A 166 -6.28 -15.95 -3.54
C ILE A 166 -5.90 -14.56 -4.03
N THR A 167 -6.82 -13.60 -3.89
CA THR A 167 -6.53 -12.19 -4.21
C THR A 167 -5.74 -11.53 -3.09
N PRO A 168 -4.98 -10.43 -3.34
CA PRO A 168 -4.38 -9.62 -2.27
C PRO A 168 -5.40 -9.15 -1.23
N VAL A 169 -6.61 -8.79 -1.66
CA VAL A 169 -7.72 -8.44 -0.75
C VAL A 169 -8.08 -9.62 0.16
N GLN A 170 -8.24 -10.83 -0.40
CA GLN A 170 -8.50 -12.03 0.42
C GLN A 170 -7.34 -12.33 1.37
N GLN A 171 -6.10 -12.12 0.96
CA GLN A 171 -4.92 -12.34 1.79
C GLN A 171 -4.95 -11.44 3.02
N VAL A 172 -5.15 -10.12 2.87
CA VAL A 172 -5.19 -9.19 4.00
C VAL A 172 -6.39 -9.47 4.93
N TRP A 173 -7.52 -9.92 4.37
CA TRP A 173 -8.67 -10.36 5.17
C TRP A 173 -8.38 -11.60 6.00
N ASN A 174 -7.58 -12.55 5.50
CA ASN A 174 -7.14 -13.71 6.27
C ASN A 174 -6.32 -13.27 7.50
N TYR A 175 -5.39 -12.34 7.35
CA TYR A 175 -4.63 -11.77 8.47
C TYR A 175 -5.53 -11.03 9.46
N LEU A 176 -6.45 -10.18 8.95
CA LEU A 176 -7.39 -9.46 9.79
C LEU A 176 -8.25 -10.39 10.63
N ASN A 177 -8.74 -11.49 10.05
CA ASN A 177 -9.58 -12.46 10.74
C ASN A 177 -8.79 -13.34 11.72
N ALA A 178 -7.51 -13.61 11.45
CA ALA A 178 -6.65 -14.41 12.33
C ALA A 178 -6.11 -13.60 13.51
N SER A 179 -6.07 -12.27 13.41
CA SER A 179 -5.64 -11.41 14.51
C SER A 179 -6.76 -11.20 15.51
N GLU A 180 -6.44 -11.27 16.81
CA GLU A 180 -7.41 -10.98 17.87
C GLU A 180 -7.69 -9.50 18.02
N SER A 181 -6.67 -8.65 17.87
CA SER A 181 -6.73 -7.20 18.17
C SER A 181 -7.00 -6.33 16.95
N ALA A 182 -6.56 -6.74 15.74
CA ALA A 182 -6.69 -5.91 14.55
C ALA A 182 -8.15 -5.64 14.18
N GLN A 183 -8.45 -4.37 13.91
CA GLN A 183 -9.78 -3.87 13.51
C GLN A 183 -9.83 -3.43 12.06
N TRP A 184 -8.65 -3.19 11.46
CA TRP A 184 -8.50 -2.62 10.14
C TRP A 184 -7.51 -3.40 9.30
N ALA A 185 -7.69 -3.36 8.00
CA ALA A 185 -6.73 -3.89 7.05
C ALA A 185 -6.50 -2.91 5.90
N ILE A 186 -5.24 -2.74 5.54
CA ILE A 186 -4.81 -1.98 4.38
C ILE A 186 -4.22 -2.95 3.37
N VAL A 187 -4.65 -2.84 2.11
CA VAL A 187 -3.94 -3.47 0.99
C VAL A 187 -3.57 -2.39 -0.01
N CYS A 188 -2.32 -2.41 -0.46
CA CYS A 188 -1.76 -1.41 -1.36
C CYS A 188 -0.94 -2.09 -2.46
N ASN A 189 -1.10 -1.59 -3.70
CA ASN A 189 -0.25 -1.97 -4.83
C ASN A 189 0.52 -0.77 -5.40
N TYR A 190 0.71 0.29 -4.59
CA TYR A 190 1.38 1.55 -4.97
C TYR A 190 0.70 2.35 -6.10
N ALA A 191 -0.38 1.84 -6.67
CA ALA A 191 -1.29 2.61 -7.53
C ALA A 191 -2.53 3.05 -6.75
N GLU A 192 -2.97 2.20 -5.83
CA GLU A 192 -4.09 2.46 -4.94
C GLU A 192 -3.86 1.89 -3.55
N ILE A 193 -4.45 2.55 -2.55
CA ILE A 193 -4.55 2.07 -1.16
C ILE A 193 -6.02 1.80 -0.88
N ARG A 194 -6.31 0.65 -0.29
CA ARG A 194 -7.66 0.26 0.15
C ARG A 194 -7.66 -0.04 1.63
N LEU A 195 -8.56 0.61 2.37
CA LEU A 195 -8.79 0.38 3.79
C LEU A 195 -10.10 -0.39 3.98
N TYR A 196 -10.05 -1.41 4.80
CA TYR A 196 -11.17 -2.26 5.20
C TYR A 196 -11.36 -2.23 6.72
N SER A 197 -12.59 -2.43 7.17
CA SER A 197 -12.92 -2.58 8.59
C SER A 197 -13.44 -3.99 8.88
N ARG A 198 -12.98 -4.59 9.97
CA ARG A 198 -13.49 -5.87 10.48
C ARG A 198 -15.01 -5.84 10.75
N GLN A 199 -15.56 -4.68 11.09
CA GLN A 199 -16.98 -4.50 11.39
C GLN A 199 -17.87 -4.45 10.14
N LYS A 200 -17.27 -4.47 8.95
CA LYS A 200 -17.98 -4.44 7.66
C LYS A 200 -17.58 -5.64 6.82
N SER A 201 -18.28 -5.88 5.72
CA SER A 201 -17.86 -6.88 4.73
C SER A 201 -16.75 -6.33 3.83
N SER A 202 -16.06 -7.24 3.12
CA SER A 202 -15.05 -6.89 2.11
C SER A 202 -15.60 -6.04 0.94
N ASN A 203 -16.93 -5.92 0.84
CA ASN A 203 -17.58 -5.05 -0.13
C ASN A 203 -17.61 -3.57 0.30
N HIS A 204 -17.20 -3.24 1.54
CA HIS A 204 -17.08 -1.88 2.01
C HIS A 204 -15.60 -1.49 2.05
N VAL A 205 -15.22 -0.52 1.23
CA VAL A 205 -13.82 -0.09 1.08
C VAL A 205 -13.71 1.44 1.05
N HIS A 206 -12.68 1.95 1.72
CA HIS A 206 -12.20 3.30 1.44
C HIS A 206 -11.00 3.19 0.53
N ARG A 207 -11.18 3.60 -0.73
CA ARG A 207 -10.19 3.51 -1.80
C ARG A 207 -9.61 4.87 -2.09
N VAL A 208 -8.30 4.95 -2.17
CA VAL A 208 -7.56 6.16 -2.56
C VAL A 208 -6.62 5.81 -3.70
N LEU A 209 -6.63 6.61 -4.76
CA LEU A 209 -5.67 6.49 -5.86
C LEU A 209 -4.44 7.33 -5.54
N LEU A 210 -3.27 6.70 -5.51
CA LEU A 210 -2.03 7.43 -5.22
C LEU A 210 -1.72 8.49 -6.29
N SER A 211 -2.17 8.27 -7.53
CA SER A 211 -2.00 9.24 -8.62
C SER A 211 -2.75 10.55 -8.39
N GLU A 212 -3.71 10.60 -7.45
CA GLU A 212 -4.48 11.80 -7.11
C GLU A 212 -3.87 12.59 -5.95
N LEU A 213 -2.87 12.04 -5.24
CA LEU A 213 -2.31 12.64 -4.03
C LEU A 213 -1.33 13.80 -4.30
N ASP A 214 -1.15 14.21 -5.54
CA ASP A 214 -0.52 15.49 -5.88
C ASP A 214 -1.48 16.68 -5.70
N ASP A 215 -2.80 16.43 -5.70
CA ASP A 215 -3.83 17.40 -5.34
C ASP A 215 -3.87 17.60 -3.81
N PRO A 216 -3.74 18.84 -3.30
CA PRO A 216 -3.74 19.13 -1.87
C PRO A 216 -5.02 18.75 -1.15
N ASP A 217 -6.19 18.88 -1.80
CA ASP A 217 -7.48 18.55 -1.19
C ASP A 217 -7.64 17.03 -1.07
N LYS A 218 -7.26 16.28 -2.12
CA LYS A 218 -7.22 14.82 -2.10
C LYS A 218 -6.22 14.28 -1.08
N PHE A 219 -5.06 14.92 -0.97
CA PHE A 219 -4.10 14.59 0.07
C PHE A 219 -4.63 14.89 1.46
N ALA A 220 -5.35 15.98 1.67
CA ALA A 220 -5.97 16.31 2.96
C ALA A 220 -7.02 15.25 3.37
N GLU A 221 -7.87 14.80 2.45
CA GLU A 221 -8.82 13.70 2.68
C GLU A 221 -8.09 12.40 3.04
N PHE A 222 -7.03 12.04 2.31
CA PHE A 222 -6.20 10.88 2.58
C PHE A 222 -5.52 10.97 3.95
N TYR A 223 -4.85 12.09 4.24
CA TYR A 223 -4.14 12.31 5.49
C TYR A 223 -5.10 12.23 6.69
N ALA A 224 -6.31 12.76 6.58
CA ALA A 224 -7.32 12.72 7.63
C ALA A 224 -7.72 11.30 8.07
N ILE A 225 -7.62 10.32 7.16
CA ILE A 225 -8.00 8.92 7.43
C ILE A 225 -6.80 8.06 7.82
N PHE A 226 -5.61 8.33 7.27
CA PHE A 226 -4.46 7.44 7.36
C PHE A 226 -3.33 7.92 8.30
N HIS A 227 -3.38 9.14 8.86
CA HIS A 227 -2.34 9.60 9.79
C HIS A 227 -2.41 8.88 11.14
N ALA A 228 -1.25 8.83 11.85
CA ALA A 228 -1.08 8.19 13.15
C ALA A 228 -1.71 9.00 14.29
#